data_25fb0bf29b43b99fcf272e51b02ac745
#
_entry.id   25fb0bf29b43b99fcf272e51b02ac745
#
_cell.length_a   1.000
_cell.length_b   1.000
_cell.length_c   1.000
_cell.angle_alpha   90.00
_cell.angle_beta   90.00
_cell.angle_gamma   90.00
#
_symmetry.space_group_name_H-M   'P 1'
#
loop_
_entity.id
_entity.type
_entity.pdbx_description
1 polymer ?
#
loop_
_entity_poly.entity_id
_entity_poly.type
_entity_poly.pdbx_seq_one_letter_code
_entity_poly.pdbx_strand_id
1 'polypeptide(L)'
;SACLEGSEMCIRDRVKTHMYIGESIRVTDWFYIAFIENNGMAFGMEVGSKLFLSLFRIVAVVFLSWWMLKIKNRPQVATGFIVCLALIIAGAAGNIVDCLFYGLIFNDPVPPLVASFVPGDGYAGLFYGRVVDMLYFPLFSFYWPDWIPWIGGERFEFFRPVFNIADSAISVGVVCMILFYHRYLSSENKQVEKSE
;
A
#
# COMPACT_ATOMS: atom_id res chain seq x y z
N SER A 1 11.56 11.41 -4.94
CA SER A 1 10.28 10.69 -4.78
C SER A 1 9.63 10.43 -6.13
N ALA A 2 9.43 11.42 -7.00
CA ALA A 2 8.78 11.25 -8.32
C ALA A 2 9.42 10.18 -9.23
N CYS A 3 10.73 9.94 -9.11
CA CYS A 3 11.43 8.92 -9.88
C CYS A 3 11.14 7.49 -9.39
N LEU A 4 10.87 7.32 -8.08
CA LEU A 4 10.48 6.04 -7.48
C LEU A 4 9.02 5.72 -7.82
N GLU A 5 8.13 6.70 -7.77
CA GLU A 5 6.71 6.53 -8.13
C GLU A 5 6.56 6.16 -9.61
N GLY A 6 7.28 6.83 -10.52
CA GLY A 6 7.25 6.49 -11.95
C GLY A 6 7.74 5.08 -12.24
N SER A 7 8.78 4.61 -11.55
CA SER A 7 9.30 3.24 -11.73
C SER A 7 8.36 2.19 -11.13
N GLU A 8 7.73 2.46 -9.98
CA GLU A 8 6.76 1.55 -9.38
C GLU A 8 5.50 1.39 -10.22
N MET A 9 4.95 2.48 -10.74
CA MET A 9 3.81 2.42 -11.65
C MET A 9 4.13 1.60 -12.90
N CYS A 10 5.30 1.77 -13.51
CA CYS A 10 5.72 0.94 -14.63
C CYS A 10 5.81 -0.55 -14.27
N ILE A 11 6.25 -0.89 -13.05
CA ILE A 11 6.30 -2.29 -12.59
C ILE A 11 4.89 -2.83 -12.37
N ARG A 12 3.99 -2.08 -11.76
CA ARG A 12 2.58 -2.47 -11.58
C ARG A 12 1.87 -2.69 -12.91
N ASP A 13 2.04 -1.77 -13.87
CA ASP A 13 1.50 -1.90 -15.22
C ASP A 13 2.03 -3.16 -15.90
N ARG A 14 3.33 -3.44 -15.76
CA ARG A 14 3.95 -4.62 -16.33
C ARG A 14 3.43 -5.91 -15.69
N VAL A 15 3.31 -5.95 -14.36
CA VAL A 15 2.71 -7.10 -13.65
C VAL A 15 1.28 -7.32 -14.13
N LYS A 16 0.45 -6.29 -14.17
CA LYS A 16 -0.95 -6.38 -14.57
C LYS A 16 -1.14 -6.83 -16.03
N THR A 17 -0.25 -6.44 -16.95
CA THR A 17 -0.37 -6.74 -18.38
C THR A 17 0.40 -7.98 -18.83
N HIS A 18 1.20 -8.62 -17.98
CA HIS A 18 2.01 -9.79 -18.32
C HIS A 18 1.77 -11.00 -17.39
N MET A 19 1.07 -10.80 -16.29
CA MET A 19 0.68 -11.87 -15.37
C MET A 19 -0.85 -11.92 -15.28
N TYR A 20 -1.42 -13.09 -15.10
CA TYR A 20 -2.84 -13.24 -14.76
C TYR A 20 -3.03 -13.15 -13.25
N ILE A 21 -4.21 -12.73 -12.81
CA ILE A 21 -4.51 -12.58 -11.38
C ILE A 21 -4.35 -13.92 -10.64
N GLY A 22 -3.61 -13.90 -9.54
CA GLY A 22 -3.26 -15.08 -8.75
C GLY A 22 -1.99 -15.80 -9.22
N GLU A 23 -1.37 -15.36 -10.32
CA GLU A 23 -0.07 -15.90 -10.75
C GLU A 23 1.05 -15.47 -9.81
N SER A 24 2.03 -16.37 -9.62
CA SER A 24 3.25 -16.05 -8.86
C SER A 24 4.49 -16.61 -9.56
N ILE A 25 5.51 -15.78 -9.66
CA ILE A 25 6.83 -16.12 -10.23
C ILE A 25 7.81 -16.21 -9.06
N ARG A 26 8.42 -17.37 -8.88
CA ARG A 26 9.46 -17.58 -7.86
C ARG A 26 10.77 -16.91 -8.29
N VAL A 27 11.25 -15.97 -7.48
CA VAL A 27 12.56 -15.33 -7.68
C VAL A 27 13.62 -16.04 -6.84
N THR A 28 13.30 -16.31 -5.57
CA THR A 28 14.12 -17.11 -4.63
C THR A 28 13.19 -18.01 -3.80
N ASP A 29 13.76 -18.77 -2.85
CA ASP A 29 12.97 -19.64 -1.97
C ASP A 29 12.07 -18.85 -0.99
N TRP A 30 12.41 -17.61 -0.74
CA TRP A 30 11.74 -16.72 0.23
C TRP A 30 11.18 -15.45 -0.41
N PHE A 31 11.28 -15.28 -1.74
CA PHE A 31 10.76 -14.12 -2.45
C PHE A 31 10.08 -14.52 -3.76
N TYR A 32 8.87 -14.04 -3.95
CA TYR A 32 8.06 -14.23 -5.15
C TYR A 32 7.54 -12.89 -5.65
N ILE A 33 7.37 -12.77 -6.95
CA ILE A 33 6.53 -11.75 -7.57
C ILE A 33 5.17 -12.40 -7.78
N ALA A 34 4.15 -11.92 -7.07
CA ALA A 34 2.78 -12.42 -7.16
C ALA A 34 1.87 -11.32 -7.66
N PHE A 35 0.90 -11.63 -8.51
CA PHE A 35 -0.08 -10.65 -8.95
C PHE A 35 -1.39 -10.81 -8.17
N ILE A 36 -1.65 -9.87 -7.30
CA ILE A 36 -2.90 -9.75 -6.54
C ILE A 36 -3.47 -8.34 -6.71
N GLU A 37 -4.77 -8.26 -6.86
CA GLU A 37 -5.50 -6.98 -6.87
C GLU A 37 -6.20 -6.77 -5.54
N ASN A 38 -5.89 -5.64 -4.91
CA ASN A 38 -6.42 -5.25 -3.62
C ASN A 38 -7.52 -4.19 -3.77
N ASN A 39 -8.72 -4.53 -3.32
CA ASN A 39 -9.83 -3.57 -3.27
C ASN A 39 -9.71 -2.52 -2.15
N GLY A 40 -8.59 -2.52 -1.42
CA GLY A 40 -8.39 -1.66 -0.26
C GLY A 40 -9.01 -2.25 1.02
N MET A 41 -9.28 -3.54 1.02
CA MET A 41 -9.77 -4.27 2.19
C MET A 41 -8.59 -4.64 3.10
N ALA A 42 -8.68 -4.29 4.37
CA ALA A 42 -7.77 -4.80 5.40
C ALA A 42 -8.40 -6.03 6.05
N PHE A 43 -7.67 -7.16 6.05
CA PHE A 43 -8.11 -8.41 6.70
C PHE A 43 -9.45 -9.00 6.22
N GLY A 44 -9.84 -8.76 4.96
CA GLY A 44 -11.08 -9.31 4.41
C GLY A 44 -12.36 -8.60 4.87
N MET A 45 -12.26 -7.50 5.62
CA MET A 45 -13.41 -6.70 6.02
C MET A 45 -13.71 -5.61 4.99
N GLU A 46 -14.92 -5.57 4.49
CA GLU A 46 -15.46 -4.44 3.73
C GLU A 46 -15.70 -3.27 4.68
N VAL A 47 -14.68 -2.46 4.93
CA VAL A 47 -14.82 -1.24 5.73
C VAL A 47 -15.38 -0.13 4.84
N GLY A 48 -16.69 -0.04 4.78
CA GLY A 48 -17.37 0.99 4.01
C GLY A 48 -17.30 0.75 2.49
N SER A 49 -17.81 1.71 1.71
CA SER A 49 -17.70 1.64 0.27
C SER A 49 -16.26 1.94 -0.18
N LYS A 50 -15.81 1.30 -1.25
CA LYS A 50 -14.51 1.56 -1.90
C LYS A 50 -14.28 3.05 -2.18
N LEU A 51 -15.35 3.75 -2.56
CA LEU A 51 -15.35 5.19 -2.76
C LEU A 51 -14.95 5.95 -1.48
N PHE A 52 -15.52 5.58 -0.33
CA PHE A 52 -15.17 6.21 0.96
C PHE A 52 -13.68 6.06 1.26
N LEU A 53 -13.13 4.85 1.07
CA LEU A 53 -11.72 4.58 1.32
C LEU A 53 -10.80 5.38 0.37
N SER A 54 -11.17 5.48 -0.92
CA SER A 54 -10.41 6.27 -1.91
C SER A 54 -10.44 7.77 -1.54
N LEU A 55 -11.60 8.31 -1.19
CA LEU A 55 -11.74 9.71 -0.77
C LEU A 55 -10.99 9.98 0.54
N PHE A 56 -11.07 9.08 1.51
CA PHE A 56 -10.33 9.20 2.77
C PHE A 56 -8.81 9.28 2.55
N ARG A 57 -8.27 8.41 1.66
CA ARG A 57 -6.84 8.45 1.28
C ARG A 57 -6.46 9.79 0.66
N ILE A 58 -7.28 10.33 -0.25
CA ILE A 58 -7.03 11.63 -0.88
C ILE A 58 -6.99 12.74 0.17
N VAL A 59 -8.01 12.82 1.04
CA VAL A 59 -8.07 13.82 2.11
C VAL A 59 -6.85 13.71 3.03
N ALA A 60 -6.47 12.49 3.41
CA ALA A 60 -5.29 12.25 4.25
C ALA A 60 -4.00 12.74 3.57
N VAL A 61 -3.78 12.41 2.28
CA VAL A 61 -2.59 12.86 1.53
C VAL A 61 -2.55 14.38 1.41
N VAL A 62 -3.68 15.03 1.10
CA VAL A 62 -3.76 16.50 1.01
C VAL A 62 -3.45 17.12 2.37
N PHE A 63 -4.05 16.63 3.44
CA PHE A 63 -3.81 17.12 4.80
C PHE A 63 -2.35 16.95 5.24
N LEU A 64 -1.78 15.77 5.06
CA LEU A 64 -0.39 15.49 5.42
C LEU A 64 0.60 16.32 4.58
N SER A 65 0.32 16.52 3.30
CA SER A 65 1.14 17.37 2.42
C SER A 65 1.10 18.83 2.88
N TRP A 66 -0.08 19.34 3.15
CA TRP A 66 -0.24 20.70 3.68
C TRP A 66 0.49 20.88 5.03
N TRP A 67 0.34 19.92 5.94
CA TRP A 67 1.03 19.94 7.23
C TRP A 67 2.55 19.89 7.04
N MET A 68 3.06 18.99 6.20
CA MET A 68 4.48 18.91 5.88
C MET A 68 5.03 20.24 5.35
N LEU A 69 4.31 20.89 4.44
CA LEU A 69 4.72 22.20 3.89
C LEU A 69 4.79 23.30 4.95
N LYS A 70 3.91 23.27 5.95
CA LYS A 70 3.93 24.21 7.10
C LYS A 70 5.12 24.01 8.02
N ILE A 71 5.55 22.77 8.24
CA ILE A 71 6.57 22.45 9.25
C ILE A 71 7.97 22.30 8.69
N LYS A 72 8.16 22.03 7.39
CA LYS A 72 9.45 21.67 6.78
C LYS A 72 10.58 22.70 6.99
N ASN A 73 10.23 23.97 7.16
CA ASN A 73 11.18 25.06 7.34
C ASN A 73 11.37 25.46 8.82
N ARG A 74 10.72 24.78 9.76
CA ARG A 74 10.87 25.07 11.19
C ARG A 74 12.20 24.50 11.70
N PRO A 75 13.09 25.32 12.32
CA PRO A 75 14.43 24.87 12.73
C PRO A 75 14.43 23.75 13.77
N GLN A 76 13.36 23.61 14.54
CA GLN A 76 13.20 22.55 15.54
C GLN A 76 12.76 21.20 14.96
N VAL A 77 12.36 21.14 13.68
CA VAL A 77 11.89 19.89 13.05
C VAL A 77 13.06 19.16 12.40
N ALA A 78 13.30 17.92 12.82
CA ALA A 78 14.37 17.12 12.27
C ALA A 78 14.08 16.75 10.80
N THR A 79 15.10 16.83 9.95
CA THR A 79 15.00 16.43 8.52
C THR A 79 14.49 15.00 8.37
N GLY A 80 14.91 14.07 9.23
CA GLY A 80 14.45 12.68 9.18
C GLY A 80 12.95 12.54 9.42
N PHE A 81 12.33 13.38 10.26
CA PHE A 81 10.88 13.43 10.42
C PHE A 81 10.17 13.81 9.11
N ILE A 82 10.70 14.83 8.42
CA ILE A 82 10.17 15.25 7.11
C ILE A 82 10.33 14.14 6.06
N VAL A 83 11.44 13.40 6.07
CA VAL A 83 11.67 12.26 5.17
C VAL A 83 10.64 11.15 5.45
N CYS A 84 10.39 10.81 6.71
CA CYS A 84 9.37 9.82 7.06
C CYS A 84 7.97 10.23 6.57
N LEU A 85 7.62 11.50 6.77
CA LEU A 85 6.34 12.04 6.32
C LEU A 85 6.24 12.04 4.79
N ALA A 86 7.32 12.37 4.08
CA ALA A 86 7.38 12.32 2.62
C ALA A 86 7.22 10.88 2.07
N LEU A 87 7.80 9.87 2.75
CA LEU A 87 7.62 8.46 2.38
C LEU A 87 6.15 8.02 2.52
N ILE A 88 5.49 8.42 3.61
CA ILE A 88 4.07 8.12 3.83
C ILE A 88 3.20 8.76 2.74
N ILE A 89 3.43 10.05 2.46
CA ILE A 89 2.69 10.79 1.44
C ILE A 89 2.90 10.18 0.05
N ALA A 90 4.15 9.89 -0.33
CA ALA A 90 4.49 9.33 -1.64
C ALA A 90 3.86 7.94 -1.82
N GLY A 91 4.00 7.04 -0.83
CA GLY A 91 3.37 5.73 -0.90
C GLY A 91 1.85 5.80 -0.99
N ALA A 92 1.21 6.65 -0.18
CA ALA A 92 -0.24 6.82 -0.26
C ALA A 92 -0.69 7.40 -1.60
N ALA A 93 0.08 8.35 -2.18
CA ALA A 93 -0.20 8.92 -3.49
C ALA A 93 -0.11 7.88 -4.61
N GLY A 94 0.91 6.99 -4.58
CA GLY A 94 1.03 5.88 -5.53
C GLY A 94 -0.20 4.97 -5.53
N ASN A 95 -0.68 4.57 -4.36
CA ASN A 95 -1.89 3.75 -4.24
C ASN A 95 -3.17 4.50 -4.68
N ILE A 96 -3.22 5.83 -4.53
CA ILE A 96 -4.34 6.65 -5.02
C ILE A 96 -4.41 6.63 -6.54
N VAL A 97 -3.28 6.68 -7.25
CA VAL A 97 -3.23 6.66 -8.72
C VAL A 97 -3.90 5.39 -9.25
N ASP A 98 -3.59 4.22 -8.70
CA ASP A 98 -4.23 2.96 -9.07
C ASP A 98 -5.74 3.02 -8.82
N CYS A 99 -6.16 3.48 -7.63
CA CYS A 99 -7.59 3.61 -7.30
C CYS A 99 -8.35 4.55 -8.24
N LEU A 100 -7.70 5.62 -8.71
CA LEU A 100 -8.32 6.58 -9.60
C LEU A 100 -8.45 6.04 -11.03
N PHE A 101 -7.39 5.45 -11.56
CA PHE A 101 -7.26 5.28 -13.01
C PHE A 101 -7.33 3.83 -13.49
N TYR A 102 -6.92 2.83 -12.70
CA TYR A 102 -6.82 1.45 -13.18
C TYR A 102 -8.16 0.86 -13.61
N GLY A 103 -9.25 1.24 -12.93
CA GLY A 103 -10.61 0.88 -13.35
C GLY A 103 -10.99 1.40 -14.73
N LEU A 104 -10.49 2.58 -15.12
CA LEU A 104 -10.81 3.24 -16.38
C LEU A 104 -9.99 2.76 -17.58
N ILE A 105 -8.76 2.28 -17.32
CA ILE A 105 -7.77 2.05 -18.39
C ILE A 105 -7.41 0.59 -18.63
N PHE A 106 -7.79 -0.33 -17.73
CA PHE A 106 -7.56 -1.75 -17.88
C PHE A 106 -8.87 -2.54 -17.88
N ASN A 107 -8.91 -3.65 -18.63
CA ASN A 107 -9.99 -4.62 -18.54
C ASN A 107 -9.75 -5.61 -17.39
N ASP A 108 -10.74 -6.47 -17.11
CA ASP A 108 -10.72 -7.49 -16.03
C ASP A 108 -10.95 -8.89 -16.61
N PRO A 109 -9.95 -9.48 -17.28
CA PRO A 109 -10.09 -10.77 -17.92
C PRO A 109 -10.11 -11.90 -16.87
N VAL A 110 -10.79 -13.00 -17.24
CA VAL A 110 -10.79 -14.23 -16.43
C VAL A 110 -9.45 -14.95 -16.57
N PRO A 111 -8.80 -15.38 -15.47
CA PRO A 111 -7.56 -16.16 -15.54
C PRO A 111 -7.72 -17.42 -16.45
N PRO A 112 -6.72 -17.81 -17.21
CA PRO A 112 -5.33 -17.32 -17.24
C PRO A 112 -5.06 -16.15 -18.23
N LEU A 113 -6.06 -15.41 -18.63
CA LEU A 113 -5.87 -14.25 -19.50
C LEU A 113 -5.28 -13.07 -18.70
N VAL A 114 -4.43 -12.30 -19.37
CA VAL A 114 -3.81 -11.09 -18.82
C VAL A 114 -4.63 -9.84 -19.16
N ALA A 115 -4.55 -8.82 -18.30
CA ALA A 115 -5.23 -7.57 -18.56
C ALA A 115 -4.59 -6.80 -19.73
N SER A 116 -5.43 -6.08 -20.46
CA SER A 116 -5.04 -5.22 -21.56
C SER A 116 -5.33 -3.76 -21.25
N PHE A 117 -4.51 -2.88 -21.79
CA PHE A 117 -4.73 -1.44 -21.71
C PHE A 117 -5.83 -1.02 -22.68
N VAL A 118 -6.98 -0.57 -22.16
CA VAL A 118 -8.20 -0.25 -22.90
C VAL A 118 -8.80 1.09 -22.42
N PRO A 119 -8.15 2.22 -22.69
CA PRO A 119 -8.60 3.51 -22.18
C PRO A 119 -10.04 3.83 -22.57
N GLY A 120 -10.88 4.08 -21.57
CA GLY A 120 -12.30 4.38 -21.75
C GLY A 120 -13.24 3.17 -21.80
N ASP A 121 -12.69 1.94 -21.81
CA ASP A 121 -13.46 0.67 -21.75
C ASP A 121 -12.94 -0.22 -20.62
N GLY A 122 -12.61 0.41 -19.49
CA GLY A 122 -12.06 -0.27 -18.33
C GLY A 122 -13.11 -1.01 -17.50
N TYR A 123 -12.63 -1.79 -16.51
CA TYR A 123 -13.49 -2.66 -15.70
C TYR A 123 -14.32 -1.90 -14.65
N ALA A 124 -14.01 -0.63 -14.37
CA ALA A 124 -14.69 0.15 -13.35
C ALA A 124 -14.58 1.66 -13.62
N GLY A 125 -15.42 2.45 -12.91
CA GLY A 125 -15.37 3.90 -12.98
C GLY A 125 -14.23 4.50 -12.14
N LEU A 126 -14.14 5.84 -12.19
CA LEU A 126 -13.23 6.63 -11.37
C LEU A 126 -13.39 6.30 -9.87
N PHE A 127 -12.30 6.22 -9.12
CA PHE A 127 -12.20 5.81 -7.70
C PHE A 127 -12.41 4.31 -7.41
N TYR A 128 -12.73 3.50 -8.40
CA TYR A 128 -12.99 2.07 -8.23
C TYR A 128 -11.88 1.17 -8.76
N GLY A 129 -10.73 1.74 -9.16
CA GLY A 129 -9.52 1.01 -9.55
C GLY A 129 -8.99 0.15 -8.39
N ARG A 130 -8.42 -1.03 -8.69
CA ARG A 130 -7.80 -1.93 -7.71
C ARG A 130 -6.31 -1.65 -7.65
N VAL A 131 -5.75 -1.64 -6.43
CA VAL A 131 -4.30 -1.49 -6.24
C VAL A 131 -3.62 -2.80 -6.59
N VAL A 132 -2.52 -2.72 -7.34
CA VAL A 132 -1.71 -3.90 -7.69
C VAL A 132 -0.69 -4.16 -6.58
N ASP A 133 -0.79 -5.33 -5.95
CA ASP A 133 0.17 -5.87 -4.99
C ASP A 133 0.99 -6.96 -5.65
N MET A 134 2.32 -6.98 -5.39
CA MET A 134 3.23 -7.86 -6.14
C MET A 134 4.38 -8.48 -5.32
N LEU A 135 4.71 -7.94 -4.16
CA LEU A 135 5.82 -8.43 -3.35
C LEU A 135 5.32 -9.44 -2.32
N TYR A 136 5.78 -10.66 -2.43
CA TYR A 136 5.39 -11.76 -1.55
C TYR A 136 6.62 -12.43 -0.95
N PHE A 137 6.65 -12.52 0.38
CA PHE A 137 7.78 -13.04 1.15
C PHE A 137 7.35 -14.16 2.10
N PRO A 138 7.06 -15.38 1.61
CA PRO A 138 6.79 -16.52 2.48
C PRO A 138 8.07 -17.00 3.17
N LEU A 139 8.45 -16.36 4.29
CA LEU A 139 9.75 -16.57 4.93
C LEU A 139 9.93 -17.99 5.42
N PHE A 140 8.90 -18.59 6.05
CA PHE A 140 8.87 -20.00 6.41
C PHE A 140 7.43 -20.49 6.56
N SER A 141 7.24 -21.80 6.36
CA SER A 141 5.96 -22.46 6.58
C SER A 141 6.16 -23.81 7.25
N PHE A 142 5.20 -24.19 8.08
CA PHE A 142 5.14 -25.50 8.70
C PHE A 142 3.68 -25.96 8.84
N TYR A 143 3.48 -27.24 9.14
CA TYR A 143 2.15 -27.75 9.47
C TYR A 143 2.02 -27.83 10.98
N TRP A 144 0.89 -27.36 11.52
CA TRP A 144 0.59 -27.56 12.92
C TRP A 144 0.50 -29.06 13.24
N PRO A 145 1.08 -29.52 14.37
CA PRO A 145 0.92 -30.90 14.81
C PRO A 145 -0.55 -31.27 14.97
N ASP A 146 -0.92 -32.48 14.53
CA ASP A 146 -2.31 -32.96 14.48
C ASP A 146 -3.00 -33.00 15.86
N TRP A 147 -2.24 -33.04 16.95
CA TRP A 147 -2.75 -33.06 18.32
C TRP A 147 -3.27 -31.69 18.81
N ILE A 148 -3.04 -30.60 18.09
CA ILE A 148 -3.53 -29.26 18.48
C ILE A 148 -4.99 -29.11 18.05
N PRO A 149 -5.92 -28.85 19.00
CA PRO A 149 -7.32 -28.65 18.66
C PRO A 149 -7.51 -27.48 17.69
N TRP A 150 -8.44 -27.59 16.75
CA TRP A 150 -8.92 -26.64 15.74
C TRP A 150 -7.94 -26.26 14.62
N ILE A 151 -6.62 -26.38 14.83
CA ILE A 151 -5.59 -25.98 13.83
C ILE A 151 -4.64 -27.13 13.46
N GLY A 152 -4.78 -28.32 14.08
CA GLY A 152 -3.97 -29.48 13.78
C GLY A 152 -4.05 -29.86 12.30
N GLY A 153 -2.91 -30.11 11.67
CA GLY A 153 -2.81 -30.40 10.23
C GLY A 153 -2.93 -29.18 9.30
N GLU A 154 -3.29 -28.00 9.80
CA GLU A 154 -3.32 -26.80 8.97
C GLU A 154 -1.91 -26.25 8.68
N ARG A 155 -1.73 -25.73 7.47
CA ARG A 155 -0.48 -25.09 7.09
C ARG A 155 -0.39 -23.69 7.67
N PHE A 156 0.59 -23.46 8.52
CA PHE A 156 0.99 -22.12 8.94
C PHE A 156 2.04 -21.57 7.96
N GLU A 157 1.85 -20.33 7.56
CA GLU A 157 2.80 -19.61 6.72
C GLU A 157 3.07 -18.25 7.35
N PHE A 158 4.34 -18.01 7.66
CA PHE A 158 4.76 -16.76 8.25
C PHE A 158 4.91 -15.70 7.15
N PHE A 159 4.27 -14.55 7.34
CA PHE A 159 4.24 -13.41 6.45
C PHE A 159 3.52 -13.67 5.12
N ARG A 160 2.24 -14.00 5.21
CA ARG A 160 1.34 -14.23 4.06
C ARG A 160 0.97 -12.99 3.23
N PRO A 161 0.97 -11.73 3.78
CA PRO A 161 0.53 -10.58 2.99
C PRO A 161 1.38 -10.37 1.74
N VAL A 162 0.71 -10.16 0.62
CA VAL A 162 1.30 -9.60 -0.60
C VAL A 162 1.11 -8.10 -0.53
N PHE A 163 2.13 -7.34 -0.86
CA PHE A 163 2.14 -5.88 -0.76
C PHE A 163 2.95 -5.25 -1.90
N ASN A 164 3.01 -3.94 -1.98
CA ASN A 164 3.76 -3.20 -3.00
C ASN A 164 4.80 -2.26 -2.37
N ILE A 165 5.59 -1.58 -3.20
CA ILE A 165 6.64 -0.67 -2.74
C ILE A 165 6.04 0.56 -2.02
N ALA A 166 4.86 1.02 -2.45
CA ALA A 166 4.16 2.13 -1.78
C ALA A 166 3.75 1.77 -0.35
N ASP A 167 3.24 0.55 -0.12
CA ASP A 167 2.91 0.05 1.22
C ASP A 167 4.17 -0.10 2.09
N SER A 168 5.28 -0.52 1.48
CA SER A 168 6.59 -0.55 2.15
C SER A 168 7.03 0.85 2.57
N ALA A 169 6.91 1.84 1.70
CA ALA A 169 7.27 3.23 1.99
C ALA A 169 6.42 3.81 3.13
N ILE A 170 5.09 3.55 3.12
CA ILE A 170 4.19 3.93 4.20
C ILE A 170 4.62 3.27 5.51
N SER A 171 4.83 1.96 5.50
CA SER A 171 5.16 1.18 6.69
C SER A 171 6.50 1.62 7.30
N VAL A 172 7.54 1.78 6.49
CA VAL A 172 8.85 2.27 6.92
C VAL A 172 8.73 3.69 7.48
N GLY A 173 8.01 4.58 6.77
CA GLY A 173 7.79 5.95 7.23
C GLY A 173 7.11 6.01 8.59
N VAL A 174 6.03 5.23 8.79
CA VAL A 174 5.28 5.17 10.05
C VAL A 174 6.14 4.57 11.18
N VAL A 175 6.79 3.44 10.95
CA VAL A 175 7.63 2.78 11.96
C VAL A 175 8.79 3.68 12.39
N CYS A 176 9.50 4.30 11.44
CA CYS A 176 10.58 5.24 11.76
C CYS A 176 10.05 6.47 12.52
N MET A 177 8.88 6.98 12.16
CA MET A 177 8.25 8.10 12.85
C MET A 177 7.92 7.75 14.30
N ILE A 178 7.35 6.57 14.55
CA ILE A 178 7.01 6.10 15.90
C ILE A 178 8.28 5.86 16.73
N LEU A 179 9.29 5.19 16.18
CA LEU A 179 10.49 4.80 16.93
C LEU A 179 11.41 5.98 17.25
N PHE A 180 11.61 6.87 16.27
CA PHE A 180 12.64 7.91 16.38
C PHE A 180 12.08 9.32 16.57
N TYR A 181 10.82 9.57 16.20
CA TYR A 181 10.26 10.92 16.13
C TYR A 181 8.96 11.09 16.92
N HIS A 182 8.58 10.15 17.79
CA HIS A 182 7.36 10.24 18.63
C HIS A 182 7.28 11.51 19.47
N ARG A 183 8.43 12.07 19.88
CA ARG A 183 8.48 13.31 20.65
C ARG A 183 7.94 14.52 19.88
N TYR A 184 8.09 14.54 18.56
CA TYR A 184 7.54 15.61 17.72
C TYR A 184 6.01 15.53 17.65
N LEU A 185 5.44 14.33 17.72
CA LEU A 185 4.00 14.12 17.77
C LEU A 185 3.41 14.52 19.14
N SER A 186 4.17 14.35 20.23
CA SER A 186 3.72 14.68 21.59
C SER A 186 3.89 16.16 21.94
N SER A 187 4.85 16.88 21.35
CA SER A 187 5.11 18.28 21.70
C SER A 187 4.09 19.26 21.10
N GLU A 188 3.50 18.91 19.98
CA GLU A 188 2.44 19.74 19.36
C GLU A 188 1.15 19.74 20.19
N ASN A 189 0.80 18.60 20.81
CA ASN A 189 -0.34 18.51 21.73
C ASN A 189 -0.20 19.41 22.97
N LYS A 190 1.04 19.58 23.50
CA LYS A 190 1.28 20.45 24.67
C LYS A 190 1.27 21.95 24.35
N GLN A 191 1.42 22.34 23.10
CA GLN A 191 1.30 23.74 22.69
C GLN A 191 -0.14 24.16 22.42
N VAL A 192 -0.98 23.25 21.94
CA VAL A 192 -2.43 23.49 21.76
C VAL A 192 -3.11 23.62 23.13
N GLU A 193 -2.77 22.76 24.10
CA GLU A 193 -3.33 22.79 25.47
C GLU A 193 -2.92 24.03 26.31
N LYS A 194 -1.87 24.74 25.89
CA LYS A 194 -1.44 26.03 26.55
C LYS A 194 -1.99 27.27 25.86
N SER A 195 -2.67 27.13 24.75
CA SER A 195 -3.28 28.25 23.99
C SER A 195 -4.79 28.37 24.16
N GLU A 196 -5.41 27.44 24.91
CA GLU A 196 -6.77 27.53 25.45
C GLU A 196 -6.74 27.97 26.92
#